data_d485a2cb7d4db5968ce719dd41f49ee1
#
_entry.id   d485a2cb7d4db5968ce719dd41f49ee1
#
_cell.length_a   1.000
_cell.length_b   1.000
_cell.length_c   1.000
_cell.angle_alpha   90.00
_cell.angle_beta   90.00
_cell.angle_gamma   90.00
#
_symmetry.space_group_name_H-M   'P 1'
#
loop_
_entity.id
_entity.type
_entity.pdbx_description
1 polymer ?
#
loop_
_entity_poly.entity_id
_entity_poly.type
_entity_poly.pdbx_seq_one_letter_code
_entity_poly.pdbx_strand_id
1 'polypeptide(L)'
;ISDVHGNMDALEAVLADARKQGAEGYLFAGDYCLSLPYPEEVIDRIRKIENAVLIRGNEEQYIERMRGEREECWAGGQMHISCWCEQALCEENKDYLQTLPKEAVFQGRDGGPNIFMEHSSQTYIGDAELGKFSCPTIPLMYKGEPLTHEKLLQDIRTHLSGSREFQERCGALEK
;
A
#
# COMPACT_ATOMS: atom_id res chain seq x y z
N ILE A 1 9.61 0.91 -3.08
CA ILE A 1 9.16 0.17 -1.88
C ILE A 1 7.82 0.74 -1.47
N SER A 2 6.84 -0.10 -1.21
CA SER A 2 5.50 0.28 -0.78
C SER A 2 4.97 -0.75 0.22
N ASP A 3 3.98 -0.36 1.03
CA ASP A 3 3.21 -1.29 1.86
C ASP A 3 4.09 -2.11 2.83
N VAL A 4 4.93 -1.41 3.58
CA VAL A 4 5.83 -2.02 4.58
C VAL A 4 5.04 -2.54 5.79
N HIS A 5 3.98 -1.82 6.18
CA HIS A 5 3.02 -2.23 7.20
C HIS A 5 3.63 -2.66 8.55
N GLY A 6 4.72 -2.04 8.98
CA GLY A 6 5.38 -2.42 10.23
C GLY A 6 6.22 -3.72 10.13
N ASN A 7 6.54 -4.18 8.92
CA ASN A 7 7.36 -5.37 8.70
C ASN A 7 8.85 -5.02 8.62
N MET A 8 9.48 -4.88 9.77
CA MET A 8 10.89 -4.49 9.87
C MET A 8 11.83 -5.50 9.21
N ASP A 9 11.55 -6.79 9.37
CA ASP A 9 12.39 -7.85 8.80
C ASP A 9 12.35 -7.84 7.27
N ALA A 10 11.16 -7.67 6.69
CA ALA A 10 11.01 -7.53 5.24
C ALA A 10 11.68 -6.25 4.72
N LEU A 11 11.53 -5.13 5.43
CA LEU A 11 12.17 -3.87 5.06
C LEU A 11 13.70 -4.02 5.01
N GLU A 12 14.32 -4.60 6.02
CA GLU A 12 15.77 -4.80 6.03
C GLU A 12 16.23 -5.77 4.94
N ALA A 13 15.48 -6.83 4.67
CA ALA A 13 15.79 -7.77 3.60
C ALA A 13 15.76 -7.05 2.21
N VAL A 14 14.72 -6.26 1.95
CA VAL A 14 14.58 -5.48 0.71
C VAL A 14 15.69 -4.43 0.59
N LEU A 15 16.00 -3.70 1.66
CA LEU A 15 17.08 -2.71 1.66
C LEU A 15 18.46 -3.35 1.45
N ALA A 16 18.68 -4.53 2.01
CA ALA A 16 19.94 -5.27 1.82
C ALA A 16 20.08 -5.74 0.36
N ASP A 17 19.01 -6.27 -0.22
CA ASP A 17 19.03 -6.69 -1.63
C ASP A 17 19.17 -5.49 -2.57
N ALA A 18 18.45 -4.41 -2.36
CA ALA A 18 18.57 -3.18 -3.16
C ALA A 18 20.02 -2.65 -3.18
N ARG A 19 20.69 -2.60 -2.02
CA ARG A 19 22.11 -2.22 -1.94
C ARG A 19 23.00 -3.17 -2.74
N LYS A 20 22.76 -4.47 -2.63
CA LYS A 20 23.48 -5.50 -3.38
C LYS A 20 23.29 -5.34 -4.90
N GLN A 21 22.11 -4.90 -5.33
CA GLN A 21 21.79 -4.58 -6.72
C GLN A 21 22.33 -3.21 -7.17
N GLY A 22 22.96 -2.45 -6.30
CA GLY A 22 23.54 -1.16 -6.63
C GLY A 22 22.54 0.01 -6.63
N ALA A 23 21.43 -0.10 -5.92
CA ALA A 23 20.49 1.01 -5.77
C ALA A 23 21.16 2.19 -5.06
N GLU A 24 21.11 3.38 -5.66
CA GLU A 24 21.68 4.62 -5.13
C GLU A 24 20.67 5.50 -4.41
N GLY A 25 19.37 5.19 -4.53
CA GLY A 25 18.28 5.92 -3.90
C GLY A 25 17.01 5.10 -3.83
N TYR A 26 16.03 5.59 -3.07
CA TYR A 26 14.82 4.85 -2.76
C TYR A 26 13.58 5.72 -2.98
N LEU A 27 12.55 5.13 -3.55
CA LEU A 27 11.21 5.70 -3.62
C LEU A 27 10.30 4.87 -2.72
N PHE A 28 9.69 5.54 -1.74
CA PHE A 28 8.76 4.91 -0.79
C PHE A 28 7.36 5.44 -1.04
N ALA A 29 6.45 4.55 -1.39
CA ALA A 29 5.11 4.90 -1.85
C ALA A 29 4.01 4.71 -0.80
N GLY A 30 4.31 4.90 0.50
CA GLY A 30 3.30 4.93 1.56
C GLY A 30 3.05 3.58 2.25
N ASP A 31 2.16 3.62 3.25
CA ASP A 31 1.71 2.53 4.10
C ASP A 31 2.85 1.85 4.87
N TYR A 32 3.45 2.62 5.80
CA TYR A 32 4.68 2.20 6.45
C TYR A 32 4.50 1.36 7.71
N CYS A 33 3.52 1.67 8.55
CA CYS A 33 3.60 1.27 9.96
C CYS A 33 2.36 0.58 10.56
N LEU A 34 1.20 0.56 9.91
CA LEU A 34 0.05 -0.14 10.45
C LEU A 34 0.09 -1.65 10.09
N SER A 35 -0.56 -2.47 10.89
CA SER A 35 -0.84 -3.90 10.68
C SER A 35 0.17 -4.91 11.25
N LEU A 36 1.46 -4.63 11.34
CA LEU A 36 2.48 -5.55 11.86
C LEU A 36 3.26 -4.96 13.06
N PRO A 37 4.06 -5.77 13.79
CA PRO A 37 4.42 -5.46 15.17
C PRO A 37 5.51 -4.40 15.38
N TYR A 38 6.13 -3.85 14.32
CA TYR A 38 7.25 -2.92 14.44
C TYR A 38 6.96 -1.52 13.84
N PRO A 39 5.85 -0.86 14.23
CA PRO A 39 5.47 0.44 13.66
C PRO A 39 6.52 1.52 13.89
N GLU A 40 7.03 1.64 15.11
CA GLU A 40 8.01 2.65 15.51
C GLU A 40 9.37 2.41 14.84
N GLU A 41 9.86 1.18 14.89
CA GLU A 41 11.17 0.80 14.35
C GLU A 41 11.25 1.00 12.84
N VAL A 42 10.14 0.73 12.12
CA VAL A 42 10.07 0.96 10.67
C VAL A 42 10.20 2.44 10.35
N ILE A 43 9.47 3.32 11.06
CA ILE A 43 9.55 4.76 10.83
C ILE A 43 10.93 5.28 11.17
N ASP A 44 11.48 4.91 12.32
CA ASP A 44 12.84 5.26 12.71
C ASP A 44 13.88 4.82 11.69
N ARG A 45 13.66 3.66 11.10
CA ARG A 45 14.55 3.13 10.08
C ARG A 45 14.46 3.87 8.77
N ILE A 46 13.25 4.16 8.30
CA ILE A 46 13.02 4.87 7.04
C ILE A 46 13.56 6.30 7.12
N ARG A 47 13.36 6.99 8.25
CA ARG A 47 13.89 8.36 8.48
C ARG A 47 15.42 8.47 8.38
N LYS A 48 16.13 7.38 8.58
CA LYS A 48 17.61 7.30 8.50
C LYS A 48 18.13 6.92 7.12
N ILE A 49 17.25 6.70 6.13
CA ILE A 49 17.68 6.33 4.79
C ILE A 49 18.01 7.60 4.01
N GLU A 50 19.27 7.71 3.63
CA GLU A 50 19.72 8.77 2.74
C GLU A 50 19.21 8.54 1.32
N ASN A 51 19.01 9.64 0.54
CA ASN A 51 18.53 9.61 -0.83
C ASN A 51 17.17 8.89 -1.00
N ALA A 52 16.25 9.09 -0.06
CA ALA A 52 14.90 8.58 -0.12
C ALA A 52 13.89 9.69 -0.43
N VAL A 53 12.97 9.41 -1.32
CA VAL A 53 11.75 10.20 -1.54
C VAL A 53 10.58 9.42 -0.99
N LEU A 54 9.82 10.03 -0.08
CA LEU A 54 8.71 9.39 0.59
C LEU A 54 7.42 10.13 0.30
N ILE A 55 6.36 9.38 0.09
CA ILE A 55 4.99 9.89 0.09
C ILE A 55 4.17 9.17 1.15
N ARG A 56 3.04 9.72 1.56
CA ARG A 56 2.12 9.05 2.47
C ARG A 56 1.08 8.21 1.71
N GLY A 57 0.71 7.07 2.29
CA GLY A 57 -0.40 6.25 1.86
C GLY A 57 -1.71 6.54 2.61
N ASN A 58 -2.67 5.65 2.51
CA ASN A 58 -3.93 5.78 3.24
C ASN A 58 -3.77 5.47 4.74
N GLU A 59 -2.83 4.64 5.14
CA GLU A 59 -2.61 4.32 6.55
C GLU A 59 -2.08 5.53 7.33
N GLU A 60 -1.21 6.34 6.77
CA GLU A 60 -0.74 7.57 7.38
C GLU A 60 -1.90 8.57 7.60
N GLN A 61 -2.92 8.57 6.73
CA GLN A 61 -4.13 9.34 6.95
C GLN A 61 -5.00 8.78 8.08
N TYR A 62 -5.02 7.45 8.25
CA TYR A 62 -5.72 6.84 9.39
C TYR A 62 -5.07 7.21 10.71
N ILE A 63 -3.75 7.24 10.81
CA ILE A 63 -3.02 7.69 12.00
C ILE A 63 -3.42 9.14 12.35
N GLU A 64 -3.44 10.03 11.36
CA GLU A 64 -3.85 11.42 11.55
C GLU A 64 -5.28 11.52 12.13
N ARG A 65 -6.22 10.76 11.58
CA ARG A 65 -7.60 10.71 12.06
C ARG A 65 -7.72 10.10 13.46
N MET A 66 -7.03 9.00 13.73
CA MET A 66 -7.03 8.34 15.04
C MET A 66 -6.48 9.24 16.14
N ARG A 67 -5.50 10.08 15.83
CA ARG A 67 -4.92 11.05 16.76
C ARG A 67 -5.91 12.17 17.11
N GLY A 68 -6.74 12.62 16.14
CA GLY A 68 -7.72 13.67 16.34
C GLY A 68 -9.02 13.20 16.98
N GLU A 69 -9.61 12.16 16.44
CA GLU A 69 -10.94 11.67 16.84
C GLU A 69 -10.94 10.14 16.90
N ARG A 70 -10.86 9.57 18.11
CA ARG A 70 -11.07 8.14 18.29
C ARG A 70 -12.55 7.80 18.18
N GLU A 71 -12.93 7.22 17.08
CA GLU A 71 -14.24 6.58 16.95
C GLU A 71 -14.25 5.26 17.76
N GLU A 72 -15.30 5.00 18.53
CA GLU A 72 -15.42 3.74 19.29
C GLU A 72 -15.34 2.51 18.39
N CYS A 73 -15.80 2.61 17.14
CA CYS A 73 -15.73 1.53 16.15
C CYS A 73 -14.30 1.15 15.77
N TRP A 74 -13.30 1.99 15.98
CA TRP A 74 -11.90 1.68 15.69
C TRP A 74 -11.25 0.78 16.75
N ALA A 75 -11.77 0.81 17.97
CA ALA A 75 -11.27 -0.05 19.06
C ALA A 75 -11.61 -1.53 18.87
N GLY A 76 -12.44 -1.87 17.89
CA GLY A 76 -12.84 -3.25 17.59
C GLY A 76 -12.74 -3.59 16.12
N GLY A 77 -12.85 -4.87 15.80
CA GLY A 77 -12.88 -5.35 14.42
C GLY A 77 -11.61 -5.10 13.63
N GLN A 78 -11.75 -4.73 12.38
CA GLN A 78 -10.66 -4.60 11.42
C GLN A 78 -9.62 -3.53 11.81
N MET A 79 -10.04 -2.45 12.47
CA MET A 79 -9.16 -1.33 12.82
C MET A 79 -8.43 -1.51 14.17
N HIS A 80 -8.66 -2.60 14.88
CA HIS A 80 -8.06 -2.83 16.19
C HIS A 80 -6.53 -2.82 16.16
N ILE A 81 -5.93 -3.49 15.17
CA ILE A 81 -4.47 -3.52 14.99
C ILE A 81 -3.95 -2.12 14.65
N SER A 82 -4.64 -1.40 13.79
CA SER A 82 -4.26 -0.03 13.41
C SER A 82 -4.28 0.92 14.60
N CYS A 83 -5.28 0.80 15.49
CA CYS A 83 -5.33 1.57 16.73
C CYS A 83 -4.16 1.22 17.67
N TRP A 84 -3.79 -0.05 17.75
CA TRP A 84 -2.63 -0.46 18.52
C TRP A 84 -1.33 0.10 17.94
N CYS A 85 -1.12 0.03 16.64
CA CYS A 85 0.05 0.60 15.97
C CYS A 85 0.15 2.12 16.20
N GLU A 86 -0.99 2.85 16.09
CA GLU A 86 -1.02 4.29 16.35
C GLU A 86 -0.57 4.59 17.80
N GLN A 87 -1.02 3.80 18.77
CA GLN A 87 -0.63 3.98 20.17
C GLN A 87 0.85 3.64 20.42
N ALA A 88 1.42 2.74 19.65
CA ALA A 88 2.83 2.36 19.75
C ALA A 88 3.79 3.41 19.15
N LEU A 89 3.30 4.28 18.26
CA LEU A 89 4.10 5.36 17.68
C LEU A 89 4.30 6.51 18.66
N CYS A 90 5.53 7.00 18.77
CA CYS A 90 5.79 8.26 19.48
C CYS A 90 5.24 9.47 18.71
N GLU A 91 5.01 10.57 19.43
CA GLU A 91 4.44 11.78 18.83
C GLU A 91 5.32 12.37 17.73
N GLU A 92 6.65 12.27 17.86
CA GLU A 92 7.60 12.75 16.86
C GLU A 92 7.44 12.00 15.52
N ASN A 93 7.26 10.68 15.57
CA ASN A 93 7.04 9.88 14.38
C ASN A 93 5.65 10.12 13.76
N LYS A 94 4.62 10.32 14.59
CA LYS A 94 3.30 10.75 14.10
C LYS A 94 3.37 12.11 13.39
N ASP A 95 4.07 13.08 13.96
CA ASP A 95 4.28 14.39 13.34
C ASP A 95 5.03 14.26 12.02
N TYR A 96 6.10 13.48 12.00
CA TYR A 96 6.85 13.21 10.78
C TYR A 96 5.98 12.66 9.65
N LEU A 97 5.16 11.65 9.92
CA LEU A 97 4.28 11.04 8.94
C LEU A 97 3.27 12.04 8.35
N GLN A 98 2.81 13.01 9.15
CA GLN A 98 1.91 14.07 8.67
C GLN A 98 2.61 15.06 7.72
N THR A 99 3.93 15.22 7.80
CA THR A 99 4.68 16.08 6.90
C THR A 99 4.86 15.50 5.50
N LEU A 100 4.67 14.20 5.33
CA LEU A 100 4.88 13.54 4.05
C LEU A 100 3.85 13.99 3.02
N PRO A 101 4.28 14.27 1.77
CA PRO A 101 3.37 14.63 0.69
C PRO A 101 2.53 13.42 0.26
N LYS A 102 1.38 13.68 -0.38
CA LYS A 102 0.53 12.64 -0.97
C LYS A 102 1.07 12.11 -2.30
N GLU A 103 1.83 12.93 -2.97
CA GLU A 103 2.39 12.65 -4.29
C GLU A 103 3.78 13.27 -4.40
N ALA A 104 4.60 12.72 -5.28
CA ALA A 104 5.91 13.27 -5.60
C ALA A 104 6.25 13.04 -7.08
N VAL A 105 7.05 13.94 -7.63
CA VAL A 105 7.64 13.77 -8.95
C VAL A 105 9.14 13.60 -8.79
N PHE A 106 9.64 12.44 -9.18
CA PHE A 106 11.06 12.20 -9.28
C PHE A 106 11.53 12.52 -10.69
N GLN A 107 12.46 13.44 -10.81
CA GLN A 107 13.00 13.85 -12.09
C GLN A 107 14.02 12.84 -12.60
N GLY A 108 13.81 12.36 -13.83
CA GLY A 108 14.78 11.48 -14.49
C GLY A 108 16.12 12.19 -14.72
N ARG A 109 17.22 11.47 -14.54
CA ARG A 109 18.55 11.98 -14.84
C ARG A 109 18.76 12.08 -16.36
N ASP A 110 19.57 13.04 -16.77
CA ASP A 110 20.05 13.19 -18.17
C ASP A 110 18.94 13.25 -19.23
N GLY A 111 17.80 13.87 -18.91
CA GLY A 111 16.65 13.96 -19.82
C GLY A 111 15.81 12.70 -19.89
N GLY A 112 16.01 11.76 -18.99
CA GLY A 112 15.13 10.61 -18.80
C GLY A 112 13.71 10.99 -18.37
N PRO A 113 12.74 10.08 -18.47
CA PRO A 113 11.37 10.35 -18.10
C PRO A 113 11.24 10.67 -16.59
N ASN A 114 10.34 11.59 -16.27
CA ASN A 114 9.96 11.84 -14.89
C ASN A 114 9.10 10.67 -14.39
N ILE A 115 9.29 10.30 -13.11
CA ILE A 115 8.48 9.30 -12.43
C ILE A 115 7.51 10.05 -11.53
N PHE A 116 6.21 9.94 -11.81
CA PHE A 116 5.17 10.40 -10.91
C PHE A 116 4.85 9.27 -9.92
N MET A 117 4.82 9.59 -8.65
CA MET A 117 4.56 8.65 -7.57
C MET A 117 3.36 9.10 -6.76
N GLU A 118 2.39 8.24 -6.63
CA GLU A 118 1.25 8.33 -5.71
C GLU A 118 0.96 6.93 -5.13
N HIS A 119 0.41 6.86 -3.92
CA HIS A 119 0.09 5.57 -3.29
C HIS A 119 -1.18 4.96 -3.87
N SER A 120 -2.20 5.78 -4.09
CA SER A 120 -3.45 5.37 -4.71
C SER A 120 -3.83 6.34 -5.82
N SER A 121 -4.35 5.84 -6.93
CA SER A 121 -4.72 6.68 -8.06
C SER A 121 -5.66 7.81 -7.63
N GLN A 122 -5.33 9.04 -8.01
CA GLN A 122 -6.20 10.21 -7.81
C GLN A 122 -7.55 10.05 -8.52
N THR A 123 -7.62 9.10 -9.44
CA THR A 123 -8.83 8.74 -10.15
C THR A 123 -9.74 7.79 -9.37
N TYR A 124 -9.31 7.37 -8.17
CA TYR A 124 -10.13 6.58 -7.26
C TYR A 124 -11.12 7.49 -6.55
N ILE A 125 -12.32 7.56 -7.07
CA ILE A 125 -13.42 8.28 -6.43
C ILE A 125 -14.23 7.26 -5.64
N GLY A 126 -13.99 7.23 -4.33
CA GLY A 126 -14.86 6.52 -3.40
C GLY A 126 -16.16 7.30 -3.25
N ASP A 127 -17.28 6.72 -3.63
CA ASP A 127 -18.58 7.23 -3.22
C ASP A 127 -18.88 6.71 -1.82
N ALA A 128 -18.54 7.55 -0.83
CA ALA A 128 -18.69 7.21 0.58
C ALA A 128 -20.15 7.02 1.01
N GLU A 129 -21.10 7.64 0.30
CA GLU A 129 -22.52 7.54 0.64
C GLU A 129 -23.15 6.22 0.18
N LEU A 130 -22.59 5.62 -0.88
CA LEU A 130 -23.16 4.42 -1.49
C LEU A 130 -22.30 3.17 -1.30
N GLY A 131 -21.13 3.28 -0.69
CA GLY A 131 -20.15 2.19 -0.61
C GLY A 131 -19.72 1.68 -2.00
N LYS A 132 -19.93 2.47 -3.03
CA LYS A 132 -19.58 2.16 -4.41
C LYS A 132 -18.27 2.83 -4.73
N PHE A 133 -17.31 2.02 -5.10
CA PHE A 133 -16.06 2.51 -5.65
C PHE A 133 -16.26 2.66 -7.16
N SER A 134 -16.34 3.89 -7.63
CA SER A 134 -16.24 4.16 -9.06
C SER A 134 -14.79 4.43 -9.38
N CYS A 135 -14.12 3.47 -10.00
CA CYS A 135 -12.88 3.76 -10.67
C CYS A 135 -13.21 4.52 -11.96
N PRO A 136 -12.71 5.76 -12.15
CA PRO A 136 -12.84 6.39 -13.46
C PRO A 136 -12.12 5.50 -14.45
N THR A 137 -12.81 5.21 -15.48
CA THR A 137 -12.46 4.26 -16.51
C THR A 137 -11.30 4.77 -17.37
N ILE A 138 -10.08 4.60 -16.86
CA ILE A 138 -8.99 4.30 -17.79
C ILE A 138 -9.18 2.81 -18.07
N PRO A 139 -9.60 2.41 -19.25
CA PRO A 139 -9.81 1.01 -19.53
C PRO A 139 -8.46 0.30 -19.39
N LEU A 140 -8.35 -0.57 -18.39
CA LEU A 140 -7.23 -1.49 -18.32
C LEU A 140 -7.22 -2.26 -19.65
N MET A 141 -6.13 -2.12 -20.40
CA MET A 141 -5.98 -2.78 -21.69
C MET A 141 -5.29 -4.12 -21.51
N TYR A 142 -5.91 -5.17 -21.96
CA TYR A 142 -5.30 -6.51 -22.00
C TYR A 142 -5.28 -7.02 -23.44
N LYS A 143 -4.10 -7.30 -23.96
CA LYS A 143 -3.89 -7.73 -25.36
C LYS A 143 -4.50 -6.78 -26.40
N GLY A 144 -4.45 -5.46 -26.14
CA GLY A 144 -4.93 -4.44 -27.06
C GLY A 144 -6.46 -4.17 -27.00
N GLU A 145 -7.17 -4.83 -26.10
CA GLU A 145 -8.60 -4.60 -25.89
C GLU A 145 -8.93 -4.13 -24.46
N PRO A 146 -9.97 -3.32 -24.26
CA PRO A 146 -10.41 -2.93 -22.92
C PRO A 146 -10.75 -4.16 -22.08
N LEU A 147 -10.15 -4.24 -20.88
CA LEU A 147 -10.46 -5.29 -19.92
C LEU A 147 -11.70 -4.90 -19.14
N THR A 148 -12.82 -5.55 -19.44
CA THR A 148 -14.03 -5.42 -18.63
C THR A 148 -13.99 -6.34 -17.43
N HIS A 149 -14.74 -5.99 -16.36
CA HIS A 149 -14.87 -6.84 -15.17
C HIS A 149 -15.36 -8.25 -15.53
N GLU A 150 -16.31 -8.36 -16.45
CA GLU A 150 -16.81 -9.65 -16.93
C GLU A 150 -15.73 -10.48 -17.64
N LYS A 151 -14.94 -9.84 -18.49
CA LYS A 151 -13.84 -10.49 -19.21
C LYS A 151 -12.76 -10.98 -18.26
N LEU A 152 -12.42 -10.17 -17.25
CA LEU A 152 -11.50 -10.56 -16.20
C LEU A 152 -12.00 -11.78 -15.41
N LEU A 153 -13.24 -11.76 -14.98
CA LEU A 153 -13.85 -12.89 -14.27
C LEU A 153 -13.94 -14.15 -15.14
N GLN A 154 -14.23 -13.99 -16.43
CA GLN A 154 -14.25 -15.11 -17.37
C GLN A 154 -12.86 -15.74 -17.52
N ASP A 155 -11.82 -14.93 -17.69
CA ASP A 155 -10.46 -15.40 -17.83
C ASP A 155 -9.97 -16.09 -16.54
N ILE A 156 -10.27 -15.52 -15.37
CA ILE A 156 -9.95 -16.11 -14.07
C ILE A 156 -10.67 -17.47 -13.92
N ARG A 157 -11.96 -17.53 -14.20
CA ARG A 157 -12.73 -18.80 -14.12
C ARG A 157 -12.18 -19.85 -15.08
N THR A 158 -11.89 -19.47 -16.31
CA THR A 158 -11.33 -20.38 -17.31
C THR A 158 -9.97 -20.91 -16.88
N HIS A 159 -9.13 -20.06 -16.35
CA HIS A 159 -7.80 -20.45 -15.88
C HIS A 159 -7.86 -21.36 -14.63
N LEU A 160 -8.69 -20.99 -13.66
CA LEU A 160 -8.86 -21.76 -12.43
C LEU A 160 -9.58 -23.09 -12.68
N SER A 161 -10.59 -23.14 -13.54
CA SER A 161 -11.32 -24.38 -13.86
C SER A 161 -10.42 -25.42 -14.56
N GLY A 162 -9.36 -24.96 -15.24
CA GLY A 162 -8.35 -25.85 -15.81
C GLY A 162 -7.30 -26.33 -14.79
N SER A 163 -7.27 -25.76 -13.59
CA SER A 163 -6.29 -26.12 -12.56
C SER A 163 -6.79 -27.34 -11.75
N ARG A 164 -6.05 -28.44 -11.82
CA ARG A 164 -6.33 -29.64 -11.02
C ARG A 164 -6.32 -29.35 -9.51
N GLU A 165 -5.39 -28.52 -9.07
CA GLU A 165 -5.28 -28.11 -7.66
C GLU A 165 -6.52 -27.35 -7.18
N PHE A 166 -7.07 -26.46 -8.02
CA PHE A 166 -8.29 -25.72 -7.70
C PHE A 166 -9.50 -26.66 -7.59
N GLN A 167 -9.63 -27.60 -8.52
CA GLN A 167 -10.72 -28.60 -8.51
C GLN A 167 -10.64 -29.50 -7.27
N GLU A 168 -9.45 -29.94 -6.90
CA GLU A 168 -9.23 -30.77 -5.71
C GLU A 168 -9.57 -30.01 -4.42
N ARG A 169 -9.25 -28.73 -4.31
CA ARG A 169 -9.59 -27.87 -3.17
C ARG A 169 -11.09 -27.58 -3.09
N CYS A 170 -11.75 -27.28 -4.21
CA CYS A 170 -13.20 -27.10 -4.24
C CYS A 170 -13.95 -28.37 -3.86
N GLY A 171 -13.54 -29.54 -4.36
CA GLY A 171 -14.13 -30.82 -4.00
C GLY A 171 -13.91 -31.25 -2.55
N ALA A 172 -12.92 -30.69 -1.86
CA ALA A 172 -12.69 -30.90 -0.43
C ALA A 172 -13.62 -30.05 0.46
N LEU A 173 -14.12 -28.92 -0.05
CA LEU A 173 -15.03 -28.02 0.66
C LEU A 173 -16.51 -28.45 0.56
N GLU A 174 -16.84 -29.32 -0.39
CA GLU A 174 -18.20 -29.83 -0.60
C GLU A 174 -18.49 -31.13 0.18
N LYS A 175 -17.54 -31.64 0.95
CA LYS A 175 -17.64 -32.81 1.83
C LYS A 175 -17.61 -32.43 3.30
#